data_6a8c91d739ef5b2614cad14c379d7495
#
_entry.id   6a8c91d739ef5b2614cad14c379d7495
#
_cell.length_a   1.000
_cell.length_b   1.000
_cell.length_c   1.000
_cell.angle_alpha   90.00
_cell.angle_beta   90.00
_cell.angle_gamma   90.00
#
_symmetry.space_group_name_H-M   'P 1'
#
loop_
_entity.id
_entity.type
_entity.pdbx_description
1 polymer ?
#
loop_
_entity_poly.entity_id
_entity_poly.type
_entity_poly.pdbx_seq_one_letter_code
_entity_poly.pdbx_strand_id
1 'polypeptide(L)'
;MKWLSAGLAFVNAATVSGLLLGMIGHGLNKTTAVCAVLVGCIVAIFGYRQTQSATAPANVAPEEGNAITRSLWRYRFVWLWLVVAVFAIFALRSFCWLVFLDGNEIKVQSPNNLGDLSLHLAYIKNFANGVSLWPDNPIYISSHTRYPAGTDLFNGLLVLLGLDVTRGLVWTGLLASAATCYALYRWAGSFGIAAFLFNGGLVGLIPFAHDFSFEDFQGKNTIAWKSIPLALFVTQRGWLYALPVGLLLLYHWRDKYLRSEQGAAVSETPAVENKEGDVEIAAPRKRPVLPFWLELAFYATMPLFHLHTFIALSIVLACLFLFGNWNARTQLALLGGGALVPATFLVWLITDQFHASSVMQWHPGWVNRPGSDMAMPFPYFWLMNFGAWVPLIIFFLGITAWGIGNAWSAPDFKLPSGIAFVAGAIAIFLLGYLVKMAPWEWDNIKIIVWAYFIILPFLWKDLIAHWPMALRAAVCVVLFASGFISLFGGLEANKVGFGLADRAELDVVGMAVRKLPPEARFAAFPTYNHPLLLQGRKVVLGYPGHLWTQGFDYGPTFDKLRTLMEGAADWKQTARSLQARYLFWGREEKMNYPGSKRPWERASKLIAAGSWGAIYDLESPSQETSPPRPDQSP
;
A
#
# COMPACT_ATOMS: atom_id res chain seq x y z
N MET A 1 10.66 -13.06 -14.46
CA MET A 1 9.61 -13.51 -13.51
C MET A 1 10.19 -14.25 -12.31
N LYS A 2 11.16 -15.17 -12.47
CA LYS A 2 11.74 -15.96 -11.36
C LYS A 2 12.24 -15.11 -10.18
N TRP A 3 13.05 -14.09 -10.44
CA TRP A 3 13.57 -13.21 -9.39
C TRP A 3 12.47 -12.38 -8.71
N LEU A 4 11.50 -11.88 -9.50
CA LEU A 4 10.37 -11.14 -8.95
C LEU A 4 9.54 -12.03 -8.00
N SER A 5 9.14 -13.20 -8.45
CA SER A 5 8.35 -14.13 -7.60
C SER A 5 9.13 -14.59 -6.38
N ALA A 6 10.44 -14.84 -6.49
CA ALA A 6 11.27 -15.22 -5.36
C ALA A 6 11.40 -14.11 -4.31
N GLY A 7 11.66 -12.88 -4.73
CA GLY A 7 11.73 -11.73 -3.81
C GLY A 7 10.41 -11.47 -3.10
N LEU A 8 9.29 -11.53 -3.82
CA LEU A 8 7.96 -11.37 -3.23
C LEU A 8 7.58 -12.56 -2.32
N ALA A 9 7.98 -13.79 -2.68
CA ALA A 9 7.79 -14.98 -1.86
C ALA A 9 8.61 -14.89 -0.55
N PHE A 10 9.82 -14.34 -0.61
CA PHE A 10 10.63 -14.06 0.57
C PHE A 10 9.90 -13.14 1.55
N VAL A 11 9.44 -11.98 1.09
CA VAL A 11 8.73 -11.01 1.94
C VAL A 11 7.46 -11.63 2.51
N ASN A 12 6.67 -12.32 1.67
CA ASN A 12 5.45 -12.98 2.09
C ASN A 12 5.69 -14.00 3.20
N ALA A 13 6.57 -14.97 2.92
CA ALA A 13 6.81 -16.08 3.84
C ALA A 13 7.48 -15.61 5.14
N ALA A 14 8.43 -14.67 5.08
CA ALA A 14 9.02 -14.08 6.27
C ALA A 14 7.98 -13.35 7.13
N THR A 15 7.10 -12.57 6.52
CA THR A 15 6.04 -11.83 7.24
C THR A 15 5.04 -12.79 7.88
N VAL A 16 4.52 -13.76 7.12
CA VAL A 16 3.53 -14.72 7.63
C VAL A 16 4.13 -15.63 8.70
N SER A 17 5.36 -16.11 8.49
CA SER A 17 6.06 -16.91 9.51
C SER A 17 6.36 -16.09 10.76
N GLY A 18 6.75 -14.82 10.60
CA GLY A 18 6.95 -13.90 11.72
C GLY A 18 5.66 -13.67 12.51
N LEU A 19 4.52 -13.50 11.82
CA LEU A 19 3.21 -13.40 12.45
C LEU A 19 2.88 -14.66 13.27
N LEU A 20 2.97 -15.82 12.65
CA LEU A 20 2.61 -17.09 13.31
C LEU A 20 3.55 -17.41 14.48
N LEU A 21 4.86 -17.27 14.30
CA LEU A 21 5.84 -17.48 15.36
C LEU A 21 5.68 -16.48 16.51
N GLY A 22 5.35 -15.22 16.18
CA GLY A 22 5.09 -14.19 17.18
C GLY A 22 3.78 -14.41 17.94
N MET A 23 2.75 -14.97 17.31
CA MET A 23 1.49 -15.35 17.99
C MET A 23 1.73 -16.53 18.94
N ILE A 24 2.47 -17.55 18.52
CA ILE A 24 2.79 -18.73 19.35
C ILE A 24 3.73 -18.34 20.51
N GLY A 25 4.71 -17.48 20.23
CA GLY A 25 5.74 -17.05 21.20
C GLY A 25 5.34 -15.84 22.06
N HIS A 26 4.08 -15.38 22.00
CA HIS A 26 3.60 -14.19 22.70
C HIS A 26 4.43 -12.92 22.45
N GLY A 27 4.94 -12.75 21.23
CA GLY A 27 5.68 -11.58 20.79
C GLY A 27 6.86 -11.92 19.87
N LEU A 28 7.38 -10.90 19.21
CA LEU A 28 8.56 -11.04 18.37
C LEU A 28 9.83 -10.84 19.19
N ASN A 29 10.85 -11.61 18.85
CA ASN A 29 12.21 -11.46 19.37
C ASN A 29 13.23 -11.78 18.28
N LYS A 30 14.51 -11.64 18.58
CA LYS A 30 15.58 -11.89 17.61
C LYS A 30 15.53 -13.32 17.03
N THR A 31 15.24 -14.31 17.85
CA THR A 31 15.16 -15.72 17.41
C THR A 31 14.01 -15.93 16.44
N THR A 32 12.81 -15.44 16.78
CA THR A 32 11.65 -15.53 15.88
C THR A 32 11.90 -14.79 14.57
N ALA A 33 12.60 -13.64 14.59
CA ALA A 33 12.95 -12.90 13.39
C ALA A 33 13.94 -13.69 12.51
N VAL A 34 14.96 -14.31 13.09
CA VAL A 34 15.91 -15.19 12.36
C VAL A 34 15.16 -16.36 11.72
N CYS A 35 14.33 -17.07 12.49
CA CYS A 35 13.53 -18.20 11.97
C CYS A 35 12.63 -17.77 10.81
N ALA A 36 11.92 -16.65 10.97
CA ALA A 36 11.02 -16.13 9.94
C ALA A 36 11.76 -15.80 8.63
N VAL A 37 12.92 -15.16 8.73
CA VAL A 37 13.75 -14.83 7.56
C VAL A 37 14.32 -16.09 6.91
N LEU A 38 14.75 -17.09 7.68
CA LEU A 38 15.21 -18.37 7.13
C LEU A 38 14.07 -19.09 6.36
N VAL A 39 12.87 -19.13 6.91
CA VAL A 39 11.69 -19.65 6.19
C VAL A 39 11.45 -18.86 4.91
N GLY A 40 11.55 -17.53 4.96
CA GLY A 40 11.46 -16.65 3.79
C GLY A 40 12.48 -17.02 2.71
N CYS A 41 13.77 -17.24 3.09
CA CYS A 41 14.82 -17.66 2.16
C CYS A 41 14.51 -19.02 1.51
N ILE A 42 14.08 -20.00 2.30
CA ILE A 42 13.74 -21.34 1.80
C ILE A 42 12.61 -21.24 0.77
N VAL A 43 11.52 -20.55 1.13
CA VAL A 43 10.35 -20.36 0.24
C VAL A 43 10.72 -19.60 -1.03
N ALA A 44 11.59 -18.59 -0.93
CA ALA A 44 12.12 -17.87 -2.09
C ALA A 44 12.90 -18.77 -3.06
N ILE A 45 13.76 -19.66 -2.54
CA ILE A 45 14.51 -20.62 -3.36
C ILE A 45 13.56 -21.58 -4.09
N PHE A 46 12.55 -22.12 -3.39
CA PHE A 46 11.53 -22.97 -4.01
C PHE A 46 10.70 -22.19 -5.04
N GLY A 47 10.27 -20.97 -4.72
CA GLY A 47 9.57 -20.08 -5.63
C GLY A 47 10.38 -19.78 -6.89
N TYR A 48 11.70 -19.49 -6.74
CA TYR A 48 12.60 -19.28 -7.88
C TYR A 48 12.70 -20.51 -8.79
N ARG A 49 12.86 -21.70 -8.20
CA ARG A 49 13.02 -22.96 -8.94
C ARG A 49 11.76 -23.36 -9.69
N GLN A 50 10.59 -23.18 -9.09
CA GLN A 50 9.32 -23.63 -9.63
C GLN A 50 8.63 -22.59 -10.54
N THR A 51 8.95 -21.29 -10.40
CA THR A 51 8.43 -20.26 -11.30
C THR A 51 9.01 -20.45 -12.70
N GLN A 52 8.15 -20.43 -13.70
CA GLN A 52 8.58 -20.55 -15.09
C GLN A 52 9.20 -19.24 -15.59
N SER A 53 10.24 -19.36 -16.42
CA SER A 53 10.72 -18.22 -17.18
C SER A 53 9.61 -17.87 -18.18
N ALA A 54 8.95 -16.73 -17.99
CA ALA A 54 8.07 -16.23 -19.02
C ALA A 54 8.92 -16.04 -20.27
N THR A 55 8.56 -16.73 -21.34
CA THR A 55 9.11 -16.41 -22.66
C THR A 55 8.90 -14.92 -22.87
N ALA A 56 9.96 -14.21 -23.26
CA ALA A 56 9.81 -12.87 -23.81
C ALA A 56 8.62 -12.93 -24.80
N PRO A 57 7.73 -11.91 -24.83
CA PRO A 57 6.80 -11.82 -25.95
C PRO A 57 7.68 -12.02 -27.17
N ALA A 58 7.30 -12.97 -28.03
CA ALA A 58 8.06 -13.24 -29.23
C ALA A 58 8.27 -11.89 -29.91
N ASN A 59 9.45 -11.35 -29.72
CA ASN A 59 9.91 -10.20 -30.46
C ASN A 59 10.19 -10.76 -31.86
N VAL A 60 9.12 -11.04 -32.59
CA VAL A 60 9.22 -11.23 -34.02
C VAL A 60 9.71 -9.89 -34.51
N ALA A 61 11.02 -9.76 -34.64
CA ALA A 61 11.56 -8.74 -35.53
C ALA A 61 10.82 -8.93 -36.85
N PRO A 62 10.25 -7.88 -37.44
CA PRO A 62 9.67 -8.01 -38.74
C PRO A 62 10.80 -8.45 -39.67
N GLU A 63 10.77 -9.72 -40.12
CA GLU A 63 11.81 -10.28 -40.95
C GLU A 63 11.91 -9.56 -42.30
N GLU A 64 10.88 -8.78 -42.68
CA GLU A 64 10.81 -7.99 -43.92
C GLU A 64 10.23 -6.59 -43.64
N GLY A 65 10.86 -5.79 -42.79
CA GLY A 65 10.45 -4.40 -42.58
C GLY A 65 11.37 -3.42 -43.32
N ASN A 66 10.80 -2.43 -44.02
CA ASN A 66 11.49 -1.27 -44.58
C ASN A 66 12.42 -0.62 -43.56
N ALA A 67 13.50 0.07 -43.99
CA ALA A 67 14.47 0.75 -43.12
C ALA A 67 13.82 1.64 -42.06
N ILE A 68 12.66 2.21 -42.34
CA ILE A 68 11.81 3.00 -41.44
C ILE A 68 11.32 2.13 -40.26
N THR A 69 10.86 0.91 -40.51
CA THR A 69 10.34 0.00 -39.45
C THR A 69 11.46 -0.46 -38.51
N ARG A 70 12.68 -0.67 -39.00
CA ARG A 70 13.86 -0.98 -38.18
C ARG A 70 14.33 0.21 -37.36
N SER A 71 14.27 1.42 -37.88
CA SER A 71 14.57 2.65 -37.16
C SER A 71 13.57 2.87 -36.01
N LEU A 72 12.27 2.70 -36.28
CA LEU A 72 11.21 2.81 -35.27
C LEU A 72 11.34 1.79 -34.14
N TRP A 73 11.91 0.60 -34.41
CA TRP A 73 12.17 -0.40 -33.37
C TRP A 73 13.24 0.05 -32.37
N ARG A 74 14.26 0.82 -32.79
CA ARG A 74 15.26 1.43 -31.93
C ARG A 74 14.62 2.46 -30.98
N TYR A 75 13.69 3.30 -31.44
CA TYR A 75 13.00 4.29 -30.60
C TYR A 75 12.16 3.66 -29.48
N ARG A 76 11.66 2.44 -29.68
CA ARG A 76 10.94 1.69 -28.62
C ARG A 76 11.85 1.39 -27.42
N PHE A 77 13.10 1.05 -27.64
CA PHE A 77 14.06 0.84 -26.56
C PHE A 77 14.47 2.15 -25.89
N VAL A 78 14.65 3.21 -26.64
CA VAL A 78 14.95 4.54 -26.08
C VAL A 78 13.82 4.99 -25.16
N TRP A 79 12.56 4.86 -25.59
CA TRP A 79 11.40 5.19 -24.76
C TRP A 79 11.34 4.33 -23.48
N LEU A 80 11.56 3.04 -23.59
CA LEU A 80 11.58 2.15 -22.42
C LEU A 80 12.65 2.58 -21.41
N TRP A 81 13.88 2.82 -21.88
CA TRP A 81 14.96 3.25 -20.99
C TRP A 81 14.71 4.63 -20.39
N LEU A 82 14.08 5.53 -21.11
CA LEU A 82 13.69 6.84 -20.60
C LEU A 82 12.71 6.72 -19.43
N VAL A 83 11.62 5.95 -19.60
CA VAL A 83 10.64 5.79 -18.51
C VAL A 83 11.20 5.00 -17.34
N VAL A 84 12.10 4.04 -17.57
CA VAL A 84 12.81 3.31 -16.51
C VAL A 84 13.76 4.25 -15.76
N ALA A 85 14.48 5.13 -16.46
CA ALA A 85 15.35 6.12 -15.83
C ALA A 85 14.56 7.10 -14.95
N VAL A 86 13.42 7.62 -15.46
CA VAL A 86 12.54 8.48 -14.65
C VAL A 86 11.99 7.72 -13.45
N PHE A 87 11.63 6.44 -13.60
CA PHE A 87 11.19 5.61 -12.49
C PHE A 87 12.31 5.44 -11.44
N ALA A 88 13.55 5.23 -11.88
CA ALA A 88 14.70 5.16 -10.98
C ALA A 88 14.94 6.47 -10.23
N ILE A 89 14.86 7.62 -10.92
CA ILE A 89 14.97 8.96 -10.29
C ILE A 89 13.84 9.12 -9.24
N PHE A 90 12.60 8.79 -9.59
CA PHE A 90 11.49 8.81 -8.66
C PHE A 90 11.78 7.94 -7.43
N ALA A 91 12.18 6.68 -7.62
CA ALA A 91 12.43 5.74 -6.53
C ALA A 91 13.56 6.23 -5.62
N LEU A 92 14.69 6.63 -6.19
CA LEU A 92 15.84 7.12 -5.43
C LEU A 92 15.47 8.39 -4.66
N ARG A 93 14.87 9.39 -5.33
CA ARG A 93 14.53 10.67 -4.69
C ARG A 93 13.47 10.48 -3.59
N SER A 94 12.47 9.63 -3.79
CA SER A 94 11.38 9.41 -2.82
C SER A 94 11.80 8.57 -1.63
N PHE A 95 12.62 7.54 -1.81
CA PHE A 95 12.95 6.62 -0.73
C PHE A 95 14.27 6.94 -0.03
N CYS A 96 15.30 7.45 -0.72
CA CYS A 96 16.52 7.85 -0.03
C CYS A 96 16.36 9.14 0.82
N TRP A 97 15.37 9.98 0.48
CA TRP A 97 14.99 11.17 1.26
C TRP A 97 13.65 11.00 1.99
N LEU A 98 13.16 9.77 2.12
CA LEU A 98 11.91 9.49 2.82
C LEU A 98 11.94 10.04 4.26
N VAL A 99 13.04 9.77 4.95
CA VAL A 99 13.39 10.30 6.27
C VAL A 99 14.85 10.75 6.21
N PHE A 100 15.12 11.96 6.55
CA PHE A 100 16.50 12.51 6.56
C PHE A 100 16.73 13.44 7.74
N LEU A 101 17.99 13.72 8.04
CA LEU A 101 18.39 14.61 9.11
C LEU A 101 18.76 15.97 8.53
N ASP A 102 18.25 17.03 9.15
CA ASP A 102 18.65 18.40 8.93
C ASP A 102 19.03 19.02 10.29
N GLY A 103 20.33 19.08 10.58
CA GLY A 103 20.81 19.38 11.92
C GLY A 103 20.35 18.35 12.95
N ASN A 104 19.56 18.78 13.94
CA ASN A 104 18.96 17.93 14.95
C ASN A 104 17.52 17.53 14.64
N GLU A 105 16.96 18.01 13.53
CA GLU A 105 15.58 17.72 13.15
C GLU A 105 15.52 16.53 12.20
N ILE A 106 14.67 15.56 12.52
CA ILE A 106 14.27 14.48 11.62
C ILE A 106 13.19 15.03 10.72
N LYS A 107 13.42 15.00 9.40
CA LYS A 107 12.48 15.52 8.39
C LYS A 107 12.03 14.45 7.43
N VAL A 108 10.87 14.69 6.82
CA VAL A 108 10.33 13.93 5.67
C VAL A 108 10.23 14.82 4.46
N GLN A 109 10.37 14.26 3.27
CA GLN A 109 10.35 15.03 2.03
C GLN A 109 8.95 15.57 1.70
N SER A 110 7.91 14.77 1.90
CA SER A 110 6.53 15.08 1.49
C SER A 110 5.63 15.32 2.69
N PRO A 111 4.82 16.41 2.72
CA PRO A 111 3.86 16.67 3.80
C PRO A 111 2.79 15.56 3.89
N ASN A 112 2.42 14.97 2.76
CA ASN A 112 1.46 13.86 2.71
C ASN A 112 1.95 12.60 3.46
N ASN A 113 3.25 12.52 3.74
CA ASN A 113 3.85 11.39 4.44
C ASN A 113 4.04 11.64 5.95
N LEU A 114 3.78 12.83 6.47
CA LEU A 114 3.97 13.15 7.89
C LEU A 114 3.13 12.24 8.81
N GLY A 115 1.82 12.19 8.56
CA GLY A 115 0.90 11.35 9.33
C GLY A 115 1.14 9.86 9.06
N ASP A 116 1.08 9.45 7.80
CA ASP A 116 1.19 8.04 7.42
C ASP A 116 2.50 7.41 7.90
N LEU A 117 3.64 8.08 7.67
CA LEU A 117 4.94 7.54 8.08
C LEU A 117 5.07 7.42 9.60
N SER A 118 4.56 8.39 10.35
CA SER A 118 4.55 8.35 11.82
C SER A 118 3.78 7.14 12.33
N LEU A 119 2.62 6.84 11.74
CA LEU A 119 1.82 5.66 12.07
C LEU A 119 2.57 4.36 11.78
N HIS A 120 3.20 4.28 10.62
CA HIS A 120 4.01 3.12 10.25
C HIS A 120 5.23 2.93 11.17
N LEU A 121 5.92 4.02 11.54
CA LEU A 121 7.01 3.96 12.52
C LEU A 121 6.53 3.46 13.87
N ALA A 122 5.35 3.91 14.32
CA ALA A 122 4.74 3.43 15.55
C ALA A 122 4.48 1.91 15.50
N TYR A 123 3.91 1.40 14.42
CA TYR A 123 3.67 -0.04 14.25
C TYR A 123 4.98 -0.85 14.17
N ILE A 124 5.93 -0.44 13.33
CA ILE A 124 7.23 -1.13 13.17
C ILE A 124 7.95 -1.26 14.51
N LYS A 125 8.05 -0.14 15.25
CA LYS A 125 8.71 -0.11 16.56
C LYS A 125 7.92 -0.88 17.61
N ASN A 126 6.58 -0.84 17.57
CA ASN A 126 5.74 -1.60 18.50
C ASN A 126 5.96 -3.11 18.33
N PHE A 127 5.95 -3.61 17.07
CA PHE A 127 6.31 -5.01 16.79
C PHE A 127 7.72 -5.36 17.25
N ALA A 128 8.70 -4.49 16.99
CA ALA A 128 10.09 -4.71 17.39
C ALA A 128 10.32 -4.65 18.91
N ASN A 129 9.44 -4.00 19.68
CA ASN A 129 9.48 -3.97 21.14
C ASN A 129 9.03 -5.29 21.79
N GLY A 130 8.59 -6.29 21.01
CA GLY A 130 8.22 -7.61 21.50
C GLY A 130 6.84 -7.67 22.16
N VAL A 131 5.92 -6.82 21.74
CA VAL A 131 4.51 -6.90 22.16
C VAL A 131 3.85 -8.19 21.69
N SER A 132 2.86 -8.68 22.42
CA SER A 132 2.09 -9.87 22.04
C SER A 132 1.41 -9.66 20.67
N LEU A 133 1.45 -10.64 19.78
CA LEU A 133 0.80 -10.57 18.48
C LEU A 133 -0.59 -11.28 18.53
N TRP A 134 -1.66 -10.74 17.94
CA TRP A 134 -1.79 -9.46 17.29
C TRP A 134 -1.96 -8.37 18.35
N PRO A 135 -1.20 -7.25 18.29
CA PRO A 135 -1.09 -6.37 19.45
C PRO A 135 -2.33 -5.53 19.70
N ASP A 136 -2.50 -5.12 20.93
CA ASP A 136 -3.37 -3.99 21.25
C ASP A 136 -2.97 -2.79 20.41
N ASN A 137 -3.96 -2.00 20.00
CA ASN A 137 -3.72 -0.84 19.18
C ASN A 137 -2.80 0.17 19.90
N PRO A 138 -1.63 0.52 19.34
CA PRO A 138 -0.73 1.47 19.98
C PRO A 138 -1.27 2.90 20.02
N ILE A 139 -2.27 3.23 19.20
CA ILE A 139 -2.85 4.57 19.11
C ILE A 139 -4.26 4.68 19.71
N TYR A 140 -4.82 3.58 20.28
CA TYR A 140 -6.15 3.63 20.89
C TYR A 140 -6.33 2.55 21.94
N ILE A 141 -7.07 2.88 23.02
CA ILE A 141 -7.41 1.91 24.07
C ILE A 141 -8.51 0.93 23.64
N SER A 142 -8.60 -0.21 24.32
CA SER A 142 -9.71 -1.17 24.22
C SER A 142 -9.96 -1.71 22.80
N SER A 143 -8.92 -1.77 21.98
CA SER A 143 -8.97 -2.38 20.64
C SER A 143 -7.64 -3.00 20.26
N HIS A 144 -7.66 -3.99 19.37
CA HIS A 144 -6.46 -4.46 18.70
C HIS A 144 -6.14 -3.58 17.49
N THR A 145 -4.98 -3.77 16.92
CA THR A 145 -4.54 -3.01 15.72
C THR A 145 -5.49 -3.25 14.55
N ARG A 146 -6.17 -2.18 14.10
CA ARG A 146 -7.10 -2.18 12.95
C ARG A 146 -6.40 -1.68 11.69
N TYR A 147 -5.40 -2.44 11.24
CA TYR A 147 -4.60 -2.01 10.08
C TYR A 147 -3.96 -3.21 9.37
N PRO A 148 -3.88 -3.23 8.01
CA PRO A 148 -3.13 -4.22 7.26
C PRO A 148 -1.62 -3.96 7.38
N ALA A 149 -1.02 -4.29 8.52
CA ALA A 149 0.34 -3.93 8.90
C ALA A 149 1.41 -4.97 8.48
N GLY A 150 1.17 -5.78 7.44
CA GLY A 150 2.12 -6.82 7.01
C GLY A 150 3.50 -6.28 6.64
N THR A 151 3.56 -5.15 5.93
CA THR A 151 4.83 -4.52 5.57
C THR A 151 5.54 -3.94 6.81
N ASP A 152 4.79 -3.43 7.78
CA ASP A 152 5.35 -2.92 9.03
C ASP A 152 5.89 -4.06 9.89
N LEU A 153 5.18 -5.19 9.95
CA LEU A 153 5.65 -6.40 10.60
C LEU A 153 6.96 -6.89 9.97
N PHE A 154 7.06 -6.92 8.63
CA PHE A 154 8.31 -7.25 7.94
C PHE A 154 9.46 -6.32 8.33
N ASN A 155 9.22 -5.00 8.36
CA ASN A 155 10.23 -4.05 8.82
C ASN A 155 10.57 -4.24 10.31
N GLY A 156 9.60 -4.61 11.15
CA GLY A 156 9.83 -4.99 12.55
C GLY A 156 10.80 -6.18 12.69
N LEU A 157 10.67 -7.20 11.83
CA LEU A 157 11.62 -8.31 11.78
C LEU A 157 13.04 -7.83 11.41
N LEU A 158 13.16 -6.91 10.44
CA LEU A 158 14.46 -6.35 10.06
C LEU A 158 15.11 -5.54 11.20
N VAL A 159 14.31 -4.78 11.96
CA VAL A 159 14.78 -4.05 13.15
C VAL A 159 15.29 -5.01 14.22
N LEU A 160 14.60 -6.11 14.49
CA LEU A 160 15.03 -7.16 15.43
C LEU A 160 16.34 -7.84 15.00
N LEU A 161 16.61 -7.90 13.70
CA LEU A 161 17.87 -8.38 13.14
C LEU A 161 19.00 -7.34 13.19
N GLY A 162 18.73 -6.13 13.68
CA GLY A 162 19.72 -5.07 13.87
C GLY A 162 19.80 -4.07 12.71
N LEU A 163 18.88 -4.12 11.74
CA LEU A 163 18.81 -3.10 10.71
C LEU A 163 18.14 -1.85 11.29
N ASP A 164 18.78 -0.69 11.11
CA ASP A 164 18.17 0.58 11.47
C ASP A 164 16.85 0.79 10.71
N VAL A 165 15.83 1.33 11.41
CA VAL A 165 14.48 1.47 10.85
C VAL A 165 14.46 2.32 9.58
N THR A 166 15.22 3.42 9.54
CA THR A 166 15.30 4.29 8.37
C THR A 166 15.90 3.55 7.18
N ARG A 167 16.99 2.81 7.39
CA ARG A 167 17.61 1.98 6.36
C ARG A 167 16.65 0.88 5.89
N GLY A 168 15.92 0.24 6.81
CA GLY A 168 14.88 -0.74 6.49
C GLY A 168 13.82 -0.15 5.55
N LEU A 169 13.32 1.03 5.87
CA LEU A 169 12.33 1.75 5.06
C LEU A 169 12.87 2.11 3.66
N VAL A 170 14.12 2.58 3.56
CA VAL A 170 14.77 2.90 2.28
C VAL A 170 14.89 1.64 1.41
N TRP A 171 15.48 0.56 1.94
CA TRP A 171 15.69 -0.65 1.16
C TRP A 171 14.39 -1.33 0.75
N THR A 172 13.41 -1.41 1.64
CA THR A 172 12.09 -1.96 1.28
C THR A 172 11.41 -1.12 0.19
N GLY A 173 11.52 0.21 0.24
CA GLY A 173 11.02 1.11 -0.79
C GLY A 173 11.71 0.94 -2.14
N LEU A 174 13.05 0.89 -2.17
CA LEU A 174 13.82 0.73 -3.41
C LEU A 174 13.59 -0.63 -4.06
N LEU A 175 13.60 -1.72 -3.28
CA LEU A 175 13.35 -3.07 -3.79
C LEU A 175 11.91 -3.22 -4.29
N ALA A 176 10.93 -2.68 -3.57
CA ALA A 176 9.54 -2.64 -4.00
C ALA A 176 9.37 -1.82 -5.28
N SER A 177 10.09 -0.71 -5.43
CA SER A 177 10.10 0.11 -6.65
C SER A 177 10.62 -0.66 -7.84
N ALA A 178 11.75 -1.36 -7.70
CA ALA A 178 12.30 -2.20 -8.76
C ALA A 178 11.34 -3.35 -9.13
N ALA A 179 10.73 -4.00 -8.15
CA ALA A 179 9.73 -5.05 -8.34
C ALA A 179 8.49 -4.50 -9.09
N THR A 180 7.99 -3.32 -8.69
CA THR A 180 6.84 -2.66 -9.29
C THR A 180 7.12 -2.24 -10.73
N CYS A 181 8.27 -1.60 -11.00
CA CYS A 181 8.68 -1.21 -12.34
C CYS A 181 8.71 -2.43 -13.27
N TYR A 182 9.31 -3.54 -12.82
CA TYR A 182 9.36 -4.77 -13.61
C TYR A 182 7.98 -5.42 -13.76
N ALA A 183 7.14 -5.42 -12.73
CA ALA A 183 5.78 -5.95 -12.82
C ALA A 183 4.91 -5.15 -13.79
N LEU A 184 4.97 -3.81 -13.76
CA LEU A 184 4.30 -2.92 -14.70
C LEU A 184 4.76 -3.16 -16.15
N TYR A 185 6.08 -3.31 -16.35
CA TYR A 185 6.63 -3.65 -17.66
C TYR A 185 6.07 -4.99 -18.18
N ARG A 186 5.99 -6.00 -17.33
CA ARG A 186 5.44 -7.32 -17.71
C ARG A 186 3.93 -7.26 -17.96
N TRP A 187 3.21 -6.42 -17.22
CA TRP A 187 1.75 -6.27 -17.35
C TRP A 187 1.35 -5.49 -18.61
N ALA A 188 1.91 -4.29 -18.80
CA ALA A 188 1.48 -3.34 -19.84
C ALA A 188 2.64 -2.66 -20.61
N GLY A 189 3.87 -3.20 -20.54
CA GLY A 189 5.03 -2.64 -21.23
C GLY A 189 5.47 -1.27 -20.68
N SER A 190 6.17 -0.50 -21.48
CA SER A 190 6.58 0.87 -21.15
C SER A 190 5.40 1.81 -20.94
N PHE A 191 4.27 1.55 -21.58
CA PHE A 191 3.02 2.28 -21.37
C PHE A 191 2.52 2.15 -19.92
N GLY A 192 2.60 0.94 -19.34
CA GLY A 192 2.24 0.71 -17.93
C GLY A 192 3.15 1.45 -16.95
N ILE A 193 4.46 1.53 -17.21
CA ILE A 193 5.39 2.30 -16.39
C ILE A 193 5.07 3.79 -16.49
N ALA A 194 4.85 4.31 -17.71
CA ALA A 194 4.49 5.71 -17.92
C ALA A 194 3.13 6.06 -17.26
N ALA A 195 2.15 5.17 -17.37
CA ALA A 195 0.84 5.33 -16.76
C ALA A 195 0.90 5.37 -15.22
N PHE A 196 1.79 4.60 -14.61
CA PHE A 196 2.03 4.69 -13.17
C PHE A 196 2.69 6.03 -12.80
N LEU A 197 3.76 6.42 -13.49
CA LEU A 197 4.53 7.62 -13.17
C LEU A 197 3.76 8.93 -13.43
N PHE A 198 3.04 8.98 -14.54
CA PHE A 198 2.50 10.21 -15.10
C PHE A 198 0.97 10.21 -15.15
N ASN A 199 0.32 9.49 -14.21
CA ASN A 199 -1.14 9.57 -14.11
C ASN A 199 -1.59 10.99 -13.76
N GLY A 200 -2.69 11.43 -14.35
CA GLY A 200 -3.28 12.74 -14.05
C GLY A 200 -4.36 13.12 -15.05
N GLY A 201 -5.12 14.16 -14.73
CA GLY A 201 -6.07 14.79 -15.62
C GLY A 201 -5.47 16.02 -16.32
N LEU A 202 -6.22 17.14 -16.35
CA LEU A 202 -5.70 18.39 -16.91
C LEU A 202 -5.18 19.37 -15.87
N VAL A 203 -5.39 19.11 -14.60
CA VAL A 203 -5.12 20.06 -13.51
C VAL A 203 -3.65 20.50 -13.44
N GLY A 204 -2.69 19.62 -13.72
CA GLY A 204 -1.26 19.95 -13.71
C GLY A 204 -0.84 20.87 -14.85
N LEU A 205 -1.62 20.96 -15.93
CA LEU A 205 -1.34 21.86 -17.04
C LEU A 205 -1.66 23.33 -16.72
N ILE A 206 -2.55 23.60 -15.74
CA ILE A 206 -2.99 24.95 -15.41
C ILE A 206 -1.84 25.81 -14.86
N PRO A 207 -1.12 25.43 -13.77
CA PRO A 207 0.02 26.20 -13.30
C PRO A 207 1.16 26.24 -14.32
N PHE A 208 1.39 25.15 -15.05
CA PHE A 208 2.43 25.12 -16.08
C PHE A 208 2.15 26.09 -17.23
N ALA A 209 0.89 26.23 -17.66
CA ALA A 209 0.50 27.17 -18.71
C ALA A 209 0.58 28.64 -18.24
N HIS A 210 0.43 28.90 -16.94
CA HIS A 210 0.46 30.25 -16.39
C HIS A 210 1.92 30.72 -16.10
N ASP A 211 2.71 29.89 -15.39
CA ASP A 211 4.00 30.29 -14.84
C ASP A 211 5.18 29.42 -15.32
N PHE A 212 4.96 28.49 -16.22
CA PHE A 212 5.92 27.46 -16.65
C PHE A 212 6.55 26.68 -15.47
N SER A 213 5.83 26.61 -14.34
CA SER A 213 6.31 25.95 -13.13
C SER A 213 5.88 24.49 -13.05
N PHE A 214 6.77 23.64 -12.51
CA PHE A 214 6.42 22.28 -12.12
C PHE A 214 5.86 22.33 -10.70
N GLU A 215 4.55 22.16 -10.57
CA GLU A 215 3.86 22.18 -9.28
C GLU A 215 3.26 20.80 -8.97
N ASP A 216 3.51 20.33 -7.74
CA ASP A 216 2.83 19.18 -7.21
C ASP A 216 1.41 19.54 -6.75
N PHE A 217 0.42 19.14 -7.52
CA PHE A 217 -1.00 19.40 -7.21
C PHE A 217 -1.61 18.46 -6.17
N GLN A 218 -0.84 17.54 -5.58
CA GLN A 218 -1.35 16.59 -4.58
C GLN A 218 -1.90 17.28 -3.33
N GLY A 219 -1.30 18.37 -2.92
CA GLY A 219 -1.74 19.16 -1.77
C GLY A 219 -3.06 19.90 -1.96
N LYS A 220 -3.60 19.96 -3.20
CA LYS A 220 -4.88 20.64 -3.49
C LYS A 220 -6.05 19.74 -3.09
N ASN A 221 -6.82 20.13 -2.08
CA ASN A 221 -7.98 19.36 -1.60
C ASN A 221 -9.08 19.16 -2.66
N THR A 222 -9.10 19.99 -3.70
CA THR A 222 -10.07 19.91 -4.80
C THR A 222 -9.76 18.82 -5.82
N ILE A 223 -8.57 18.19 -5.79
CA ILE A 223 -8.17 17.17 -6.76
C ILE A 223 -8.26 15.79 -6.13
N ALA A 224 -9.10 14.94 -6.72
CA ALA A 224 -9.35 13.58 -6.26
C ALA A 224 -8.34 12.56 -6.84
N TRP A 225 -8.06 12.65 -8.14
CA TRP A 225 -7.14 11.75 -8.84
C TRP A 225 -5.70 12.24 -8.71
N LYS A 226 -5.09 11.95 -7.57
CA LYS A 226 -3.74 12.39 -7.24
C LYS A 226 -2.67 11.52 -7.91
N SER A 227 -1.42 11.98 -7.87
CA SER A 227 -0.26 11.23 -8.36
C SER A 227 -0.14 9.88 -7.64
N ILE A 228 -0.28 8.78 -8.38
CA ILE A 228 -0.17 7.41 -7.85
C ILE A 228 1.19 7.18 -7.17
N PRO A 229 2.36 7.52 -7.80
CA PRO A 229 3.64 7.30 -7.17
C PRO A 229 3.81 8.09 -5.88
N LEU A 230 3.43 9.36 -5.85
CA LEU A 230 3.69 10.25 -4.72
C LEU A 230 2.65 10.14 -3.60
N ALA A 231 1.35 10.09 -3.93
CA ALA A 231 0.27 10.11 -2.95
C ALA A 231 -0.16 8.73 -2.45
N LEU A 232 0.16 7.65 -3.18
CA LEU A 232 -0.24 6.29 -2.80
C LEU A 232 0.98 5.37 -2.59
N PHE A 233 1.88 5.27 -3.56
CA PHE A 233 2.96 4.29 -3.49
C PHE A 233 4.01 4.61 -2.42
N VAL A 234 4.36 5.89 -2.23
CA VAL A 234 5.30 6.31 -1.21
C VAL A 234 4.68 6.32 0.19
N THR A 235 3.42 6.74 0.31
CA THR A 235 2.76 6.93 1.61
C THR A 235 2.17 5.63 2.15
N GLN A 236 1.55 4.80 1.29
CA GLN A 236 0.87 3.56 1.69
C GLN A 236 1.83 2.37 1.70
N ARG A 237 2.42 2.05 2.84
CA ARG A 237 3.44 0.98 2.96
C ARG A 237 2.97 -0.39 2.47
N GLY A 238 1.70 -0.72 2.68
CA GLY A 238 1.11 -1.97 2.17
C GLY A 238 1.22 -2.10 0.65
N TRP A 239 1.20 -0.99 -0.09
CA TRP A 239 1.33 -0.98 -1.54
C TRP A 239 2.71 -1.40 -2.05
N LEU A 240 3.75 -1.21 -1.26
CA LEU A 240 5.10 -1.65 -1.62
C LEU A 240 5.19 -3.16 -1.89
N TYR A 241 4.35 -3.92 -1.20
CA TYR A 241 4.20 -5.35 -1.45
C TYR A 241 3.01 -5.65 -2.38
N ALA A 242 1.84 -5.07 -2.10
CA ALA A 242 0.60 -5.43 -2.76
C ALA A 242 0.56 -5.09 -4.24
N LEU A 243 1.18 -3.98 -4.67
CA LEU A 243 1.17 -3.57 -6.08
C LEU A 243 1.96 -4.54 -6.97
N PRO A 244 3.25 -4.84 -6.71
CA PRO A 244 3.98 -5.79 -7.55
C PRO A 244 3.40 -7.21 -7.48
N VAL A 245 2.87 -7.67 -6.34
CA VAL A 245 2.21 -8.97 -6.23
C VAL A 245 0.89 -9.00 -7.01
N GLY A 246 0.05 -7.98 -6.88
CA GLY A 246 -1.21 -7.88 -7.60
C GLY A 246 -1.00 -7.90 -9.12
N LEU A 247 -0.04 -7.10 -9.62
CA LEU A 247 0.34 -7.10 -11.04
C LEU A 247 0.91 -8.44 -11.50
N LEU A 248 1.69 -9.12 -10.66
CA LEU A 248 2.21 -10.46 -10.93
C LEU A 248 1.09 -11.49 -11.04
N LEU A 249 0.11 -11.45 -10.13
CA LEU A 249 -1.08 -12.32 -10.16
C LEU A 249 -1.93 -12.03 -11.40
N LEU A 250 -2.20 -10.78 -11.73
CA LEU A 250 -2.93 -10.40 -12.94
C LEU A 250 -2.20 -10.88 -14.21
N TYR A 251 -0.86 -10.72 -14.27
CA TYR A 251 -0.05 -11.25 -15.36
C TYR A 251 -0.13 -12.78 -15.47
N HIS A 252 -0.02 -13.47 -14.32
CA HIS A 252 -0.13 -14.92 -14.22
C HIS A 252 -1.50 -15.41 -14.69
N TRP A 253 -2.60 -14.81 -14.23
CA TRP A 253 -3.96 -15.19 -14.61
C TRP A 253 -4.24 -14.92 -16.08
N ARG A 254 -3.73 -13.79 -16.60
CA ARG A 254 -3.80 -13.52 -18.05
C ARG A 254 -3.07 -14.59 -18.87
N ASP A 255 -1.88 -14.99 -18.46
CA ASP A 255 -1.13 -16.04 -19.15
C ASP A 255 -1.79 -17.42 -19.00
N LYS A 256 -2.30 -17.75 -17.84
CA LYS A 256 -2.91 -19.05 -17.52
C LYS A 256 -4.25 -19.25 -18.21
N TYR A 257 -5.13 -18.24 -18.21
CA TYR A 257 -6.51 -18.40 -18.70
C TYR A 257 -6.70 -17.93 -20.14
N LEU A 258 -6.02 -16.87 -20.62
CA LEU A 258 -6.21 -16.39 -21.99
C LEU A 258 -5.43 -17.19 -23.03
N ARG A 259 -4.24 -17.69 -22.72
CA ARG A 259 -3.45 -18.50 -23.67
C ARG A 259 -3.90 -19.96 -23.75
N SER A 260 -4.52 -20.48 -22.71
CA SER A 260 -5.11 -21.82 -22.71
C SER A 260 -6.20 -21.97 -23.77
N GLU A 261 -6.97 -20.93 -24.01
CA GLU A 261 -8.03 -20.92 -25.04
C GLU A 261 -7.46 -20.91 -26.47
N GLN A 262 -6.36 -20.19 -26.72
CA GLN A 262 -5.70 -20.18 -28.03
C GLN A 262 -5.05 -21.52 -28.37
N GLY A 263 -4.49 -22.23 -27.39
CA GLY A 263 -3.93 -23.56 -27.57
C GLY A 263 -4.97 -24.65 -27.82
N ALA A 264 -6.16 -24.52 -27.25
CA ALA A 264 -7.28 -25.44 -27.50
C ALA A 264 -7.87 -25.25 -28.91
N ALA A 265 -7.96 -24.00 -29.38
CA ALA A 265 -8.47 -23.71 -30.72
C ALA A 265 -7.54 -24.23 -31.85
N VAL A 266 -6.22 -24.27 -31.61
CA VAL A 266 -5.25 -24.86 -32.58
C VAL A 266 -5.27 -26.39 -32.54
N SER A 267 -5.65 -27.02 -31.43
CA SER A 267 -5.76 -28.47 -31.27
C SER A 267 -7.05 -29.05 -31.89
N GLU A 268 -8.06 -28.22 -32.16
CA GLU A 268 -9.32 -28.63 -32.78
C GLU A 268 -9.30 -28.54 -34.31
N THR A 269 -8.22 -28.03 -34.90
CA THR A 269 -8.01 -28.16 -36.37
C THR A 269 -7.73 -29.65 -36.66
N PRO A 270 -8.54 -30.34 -37.49
CA PRO A 270 -8.28 -31.73 -37.82
C PRO A 270 -6.88 -31.85 -38.39
N ALA A 271 -6.10 -32.82 -37.91
CA ALA A 271 -4.78 -33.11 -38.42
C ALA A 271 -4.90 -33.32 -39.93
N VAL A 272 -4.33 -32.42 -40.70
CA VAL A 272 -4.14 -32.65 -42.13
C VAL A 272 -3.09 -33.76 -42.20
N GLU A 273 -3.54 -34.98 -42.54
CA GLU A 273 -2.69 -36.12 -42.80
C GLU A 273 -1.77 -35.79 -43.96
N ASN A 274 -0.58 -35.28 -43.64
CA ASN A 274 0.51 -35.24 -44.61
C ASN A 274 1.04 -36.66 -44.79
N LYS A 275 1.15 -37.10 -46.01
CA LYS A 275 1.51 -38.46 -46.48
C LYS A 275 2.96 -38.88 -46.14
N GLU A 276 3.68 -38.22 -45.27
CA GLU A 276 5.01 -38.61 -44.79
C GLU A 276 4.93 -38.71 -43.26
N GLY A 277 4.95 -39.92 -42.77
CA GLY A 277 4.74 -40.41 -41.39
C GLY A 277 5.49 -39.75 -40.23
N ASP A 278 5.64 -38.46 -40.25
CA ASP A 278 6.11 -37.67 -39.10
C ASP A 278 4.94 -37.38 -38.15
N VAL A 279 4.91 -38.07 -37.04
CA VAL A 279 4.03 -37.79 -35.93
C VAL A 279 4.40 -36.40 -35.38
N GLU A 280 3.60 -35.39 -35.74
CA GLU A 280 3.73 -34.05 -35.16
C GLU A 280 3.45 -34.16 -33.65
N ILE A 281 4.52 -34.22 -32.87
CA ILE A 281 4.47 -34.23 -31.41
C ILE A 281 3.84 -32.92 -30.97
N ALA A 282 2.60 -32.97 -30.50
CA ALA A 282 1.89 -31.81 -29.97
C ALA A 282 2.82 -31.01 -29.03
N ALA A 283 3.03 -29.75 -29.35
CA ALA A 283 3.94 -28.90 -28.58
C ALA A 283 3.60 -28.95 -27.10
N PRO A 284 4.58 -29.20 -26.20
CA PRO A 284 4.28 -29.44 -24.80
C PRO A 284 3.54 -28.23 -24.20
N ARG A 285 2.39 -28.48 -23.54
CA ARG A 285 1.60 -27.45 -22.86
C ARG A 285 2.53 -26.65 -21.94
N LYS A 286 2.73 -25.38 -22.23
CA LYS A 286 3.53 -24.49 -21.37
C LYS A 286 2.91 -24.43 -19.97
N ARG A 287 3.70 -24.76 -18.95
CA ARG A 287 3.27 -24.65 -17.56
C ARG A 287 2.98 -23.17 -17.21
N PRO A 288 2.00 -22.89 -16.34
CA PRO A 288 1.68 -21.55 -15.89
C PRO A 288 2.88 -20.89 -15.19
N VAL A 289 2.95 -19.56 -15.22
CA VAL A 289 4.10 -18.78 -14.71
C VAL A 289 4.38 -19.08 -13.24
N LEU A 290 3.34 -19.06 -12.38
CA LEU A 290 3.46 -19.40 -10.96
C LEU A 290 2.96 -20.82 -10.68
N PRO A 291 3.60 -21.58 -9.78
CA PRO A 291 3.02 -22.79 -9.24
C PRO A 291 1.79 -22.44 -8.36
N PHE A 292 0.83 -23.35 -8.26
CA PHE A 292 -0.44 -23.11 -7.57
C PHE A 292 -0.27 -22.69 -6.11
N TRP A 293 0.65 -23.29 -5.37
CA TRP A 293 0.88 -22.94 -3.97
C TRP A 293 1.35 -21.49 -3.79
N LEU A 294 2.13 -20.96 -4.74
CA LEU A 294 2.62 -19.58 -4.69
C LEU A 294 1.53 -18.59 -5.13
N GLU A 295 0.74 -18.95 -6.14
CA GLU A 295 -0.48 -18.23 -6.53
C GLU A 295 -1.44 -18.11 -5.34
N LEU A 296 -1.69 -19.23 -4.64
CA LEU A 296 -2.54 -19.29 -3.45
C LEU A 296 -1.95 -18.45 -2.31
N ALA A 297 -0.68 -18.61 -1.99
CA ALA A 297 -0.03 -17.87 -0.93
C ALA A 297 -0.13 -16.36 -1.14
N PHE A 298 0.20 -15.86 -2.34
CA PHE A 298 0.13 -14.44 -2.65
C PHE A 298 -1.28 -13.87 -2.57
N TYR A 299 -2.28 -14.61 -3.05
CA TYR A 299 -3.67 -14.17 -3.03
C TYR A 299 -4.26 -14.23 -1.61
N ALA A 300 -4.11 -15.36 -0.92
CA ALA A 300 -4.72 -15.60 0.38
C ALA A 300 -4.18 -14.70 1.50
N THR A 301 -2.90 -14.28 1.40
CA THR A 301 -2.27 -13.42 2.42
C THR A 301 -2.37 -11.93 2.11
N MET A 302 -2.94 -11.56 0.96
CA MET A 302 -3.06 -10.16 0.54
C MET A 302 -3.76 -9.25 1.56
N PRO A 303 -4.79 -9.69 2.31
CA PRO A 303 -5.44 -8.86 3.33
C PRO A 303 -4.47 -8.33 4.40
N LEU A 304 -3.44 -9.09 4.76
CA LEU A 304 -2.43 -8.67 5.74
C LEU A 304 -1.63 -7.44 5.27
N PHE A 305 -1.46 -7.29 3.96
CA PHE A 305 -0.68 -6.21 3.35
C PHE A 305 -1.58 -5.08 2.83
N HIS A 306 -2.66 -5.41 2.09
CA HIS A 306 -3.55 -4.39 1.52
C HIS A 306 -4.93 -4.94 1.15
N LEU A 307 -5.94 -4.59 1.94
CA LEU A 307 -7.29 -5.12 1.80
C LEU A 307 -7.95 -4.73 0.45
N HIS A 308 -7.78 -3.49 -0.01
CA HIS A 308 -8.37 -3.04 -1.27
C HIS A 308 -7.81 -3.80 -2.49
N THR A 309 -6.53 -4.17 -2.46
CA THR A 309 -5.92 -5.04 -3.49
C THR A 309 -6.55 -6.42 -3.48
N PHE A 310 -6.77 -7.00 -2.30
CA PHE A 310 -7.46 -8.29 -2.16
C PHE A 310 -8.86 -8.24 -2.77
N ILE A 311 -9.63 -7.21 -2.46
CA ILE A 311 -10.99 -7.02 -3.02
C ILE A 311 -10.94 -6.88 -4.55
N ALA A 312 -10.04 -6.05 -5.08
CA ALA A 312 -9.90 -5.86 -6.51
C ALA A 312 -9.55 -7.17 -7.23
N LEU A 313 -8.59 -7.92 -6.71
CA LEU A 313 -8.20 -9.23 -7.25
C LEU A 313 -9.35 -10.24 -7.17
N SER A 314 -10.13 -10.23 -6.08
CA SER A 314 -11.31 -11.10 -5.90
C SER A 314 -12.39 -10.81 -6.95
N ILE A 315 -12.61 -9.55 -7.31
CA ILE A 315 -13.55 -9.17 -8.38
C ILE A 315 -13.06 -9.69 -9.74
N VAL A 316 -11.75 -9.57 -10.02
CA VAL A 316 -11.17 -10.13 -11.25
C VAL A 316 -11.34 -11.64 -11.30
N LEU A 317 -11.08 -12.36 -10.18
CA LEU A 317 -11.29 -13.80 -10.09
C LEU A 317 -12.76 -14.18 -10.31
N ALA A 318 -13.70 -13.42 -9.75
CA ALA A 318 -15.13 -13.62 -9.98
C ALA A 318 -15.49 -13.45 -11.46
N CYS A 319 -14.97 -12.42 -12.12
CA CYS A 319 -15.18 -12.24 -13.56
C CYS A 319 -14.53 -13.37 -14.39
N LEU A 320 -13.31 -13.80 -14.04
CA LEU A 320 -12.68 -14.95 -14.68
C LEU A 320 -13.48 -16.24 -14.48
N PHE A 321 -14.11 -16.42 -13.34
CA PHE A 321 -15.00 -17.55 -13.06
C PHE A 321 -16.28 -17.50 -13.90
N LEU A 322 -16.91 -16.34 -14.00
CA LEU A 322 -18.14 -16.15 -14.77
C LEU A 322 -17.93 -16.39 -16.28
N PHE A 323 -16.85 -15.83 -16.83
CA PHE A 323 -16.55 -15.91 -18.26
C PHE A 323 -15.68 -17.11 -18.66
N GLY A 324 -15.10 -17.82 -17.67
CA GLY A 324 -14.21 -18.96 -17.93
C GLY A 324 -14.93 -20.24 -18.31
N ASN A 325 -14.21 -21.14 -18.99
CA ASN A 325 -14.66 -22.50 -19.24
C ASN A 325 -14.65 -23.35 -17.95
N TRP A 326 -15.20 -24.57 -18.02
CA TRP A 326 -15.35 -25.46 -16.83
C TRP A 326 -14.02 -25.75 -16.13
N ASN A 327 -12.95 -25.98 -16.89
CA ASN A 327 -11.62 -26.23 -16.31
C ASN A 327 -11.07 -24.99 -15.58
N ALA A 328 -11.24 -23.80 -16.14
CA ALA A 328 -10.88 -22.55 -15.49
C ALA A 328 -11.69 -22.35 -14.20
N ARG A 329 -13.02 -22.58 -14.23
CA ARG A 329 -13.90 -22.47 -13.07
C ARG A 329 -13.48 -23.41 -11.94
N THR A 330 -13.12 -24.66 -12.24
CA THR A 330 -12.64 -25.60 -11.24
C THR A 330 -11.35 -25.14 -10.57
N GLN A 331 -10.38 -24.67 -11.37
CA GLN A 331 -9.12 -24.15 -10.82
C GLN A 331 -9.32 -22.87 -9.99
N LEU A 332 -10.23 -22.00 -10.41
CA LEU A 332 -10.57 -20.77 -9.67
C LEU A 332 -11.34 -21.09 -8.38
N ALA A 333 -12.23 -22.09 -8.40
CA ALA A 333 -12.91 -22.58 -7.21
C ALA A 333 -11.93 -23.18 -6.19
N LEU A 334 -10.93 -23.93 -6.64
CA LEU A 334 -9.86 -24.45 -5.79
C LEU A 334 -9.01 -23.33 -5.19
N LEU A 335 -8.69 -22.30 -5.98
CA LEU A 335 -7.94 -21.13 -5.50
C LEU A 335 -8.75 -20.35 -4.46
N GLY A 336 -10.01 -20.03 -4.76
CA GLY A 336 -10.90 -19.30 -3.86
C GLY A 336 -11.19 -20.07 -2.59
N GLY A 337 -11.50 -21.38 -2.70
CA GLY A 337 -11.74 -22.26 -1.56
C GLY A 337 -10.51 -22.42 -0.68
N GLY A 338 -9.32 -22.59 -1.27
CA GLY A 338 -8.07 -22.67 -0.53
C GLY A 338 -7.69 -21.35 0.16
N ALA A 339 -8.06 -20.22 -0.44
CA ALA A 339 -7.78 -18.90 0.13
C ALA A 339 -8.80 -18.51 1.23
N LEU A 340 -9.99 -19.10 1.27
CA LEU A 340 -11.09 -18.67 2.14
C LEU A 340 -10.69 -18.63 3.61
N VAL A 341 -10.13 -19.70 4.14
CA VAL A 341 -9.77 -19.78 5.55
C VAL A 341 -8.64 -18.81 5.91
N PRO A 342 -7.46 -18.83 5.24
CA PRO A 342 -6.38 -17.93 5.61
C PRO A 342 -6.73 -16.46 5.37
N ALA A 343 -7.42 -16.11 4.29
CA ALA A 343 -7.83 -14.73 4.05
C ALA A 343 -8.86 -14.24 5.08
N THR A 344 -9.86 -15.06 5.44
CA THR A 344 -10.83 -14.71 6.48
C THR A 344 -10.17 -14.53 7.83
N PHE A 345 -9.22 -15.40 8.19
CA PHE A 345 -8.43 -15.25 9.42
C PHE A 345 -7.66 -13.91 9.45
N LEU A 346 -7.01 -13.55 8.34
CA LEU A 346 -6.28 -12.30 8.25
C LEU A 346 -7.20 -11.07 8.25
N VAL A 347 -8.36 -11.14 7.60
CA VAL A 347 -9.37 -10.08 7.68
C VAL A 347 -9.88 -9.94 9.12
N TRP A 348 -10.20 -11.04 9.79
CA TRP A 348 -10.58 -11.05 11.21
C TRP A 348 -9.52 -10.36 12.07
N LEU A 349 -8.25 -10.66 11.84
CA LEU A 349 -7.13 -10.09 12.57
C LEU A 349 -7.02 -8.58 12.40
N ILE A 350 -6.99 -8.08 11.14
CA ILE A 350 -6.78 -6.66 10.82
C ILE A 350 -8.04 -5.80 11.03
N THR A 351 -9.18 -6.39 11.32
CA THR A 351 -10.45 -5.70 11.63
C THR A 351 -10.80 -5.77 13.12
N ASP A 352 -9.82 -6.08 13.98
CA ASP A 352 -10.02 -6.22 15.42
C ASP A 352 -11.15 -7.23 15.70
N GLN A 353 -10.98 -8.46 15.23
CA GLN A 353 -11.94 -9.57 15.43
C GLN A 353 -13.35 -9.28 14.88
N PHE A 354 -13.43 -8.57 13.75
CA PHE A 354 -14.66 -8.04 13.15
C PHE A 354 -15.41 -6.99 14.00
N HIS A 355 -14.76 -6.42 15.04
CA HIS A 355 -15.35 -5.32 15.80
C HIS A 355 -15.32 -3.99 15.05
N ALA A 356 -14.49 -3.85 14.00
CA ALA A 356 -14.56 -2.69 13.13
C ALA A 356 -15.93 -2.66 12.43
N SER A 357 -16.74 -1.66 12.75
CA SER A 357 -18.04 -1.47 12.09
C SER A 357 -17.86 -1.29 10.59
N SER A 358 -18.75 -1.87 9.80
CA SER A 358 -18.76 -1.64 8.37
C SER A 358 -19.12 -0.19 8.08
N VAL A 359 -18.23 0.48 7.33
CA VAL A 359 -18.49 1.83 6.79
C VAL A 359 -19.05 1.76 5.37
N MET A 360 -19.26 0.55 4.84
CA MET A 360 -19.80 0.35 3.50
C MET A 360 -21.23 0.84 3.42
N GLN A 361 -21.45 1.80 2.54
CA GLN A 361 -22.78 2.35 2.27
C GLN A 361 -22.90 2.79 0.81
N TRP A 362 -24.13 2.81 0.30
CA TRP A 362 -24.40 3.35 -1.02
C TRP A 362 -24.08 4.84 -1.06
N HIS A 363 -23.17 5.23 -1.95
CA HIS A 363 -22.57 6.56 -1.96
C HIS A 363 -22.16 6.95 -3.39
N PRO A 364 -23.11 7.10 -4.31
CA PRO A 364 -22.81 7.38 -5.71
C PRO A 364 -22.14 8.74 -5.89
N GLY A 365 -21.13 8.78 -6.76
CA GLY A 365 -20.38 9.99 -7.08
C GLY A 365 -18.99 10.07 -6.45
N TRP A 366 -18.60 9.08 -5.66
CA TRP A 366 -17.31 9.07 -4.95
C TRP A 366 -17.16 10.38 -4.13
N VAL A 367 -16.15 11.21 -4.43
CA VAL A 367 -15.90 12.49 -3.77
C VAL A 367 -16.59 13.69 -4.47
N ASN A 368 -17.19 13.50 -5.65
CA ASN A 368 -17.87 14.58 -6.39
C ASN A 368 -19.34 14.68 -5.99
N ARG A 369 -19.60 15.20 -4.80
CA ARG A 369 -20.93 15.32 -4.20
C ARG A 369 -21.16 16.70 -3.60
N PRO A 370 -22.40 17.18 -3.53
CA PRO A 370 -22.72 18.43 -2.84
C PRO A 370 -22.20 18.42 -1.39
N GLY A 371 -21.47 19.44 -1.00
CA GLY A 371 -20.87 19.59 0.32
C GLY A 371 -19.49 18.94 0.49
N SER A 372 -18.97 18.24 -0.51
CA SER A 372 -17.57 17.78 -0.51
C SER A 372 -16.64 18.90 -0.95
N ASP A 373 -15.42 18.97 -0.35
CA ASP A 373 -14.36 19.90 -0.77
C ASP A 373 -13.88 19.65 -2.20
N MET A 374 -14.18 18.47 -2.75
CA MET A 374 -13.80 18.04 -4.11
C MET A 374 -14.97 18.14 -5.10
N ALA A 375 -16.11 18.73 -4.70
CA ALA A 375 -17.27 18.89 -5.55
C ALA A 375 -17.00 19.87 -6.71
N MET A 376 -17.31 19.43 -7.93
CA MET A 376 -17.17 20.20 -9.16
C MET A 376 -18.36 19.92 -10.10
N PRO A 377 -18.67 20.80 -11.06
CA PRO A 377 -19.60 20.46 -12.13
C PRO A 377 -19.18 19.15 -12.81
N PHE A 378 -20.15 18.27 -13.09
CA PHE A 378 -19.89 16.88 -13.50
C PHE A 378 -18.86 16.75 -14.66
N PRO A 379 -19.00 17.43 -15.81
CA PRO A 379 -18.01 17.31 -16.89
C PRO A 379 -16.64 17.84 -16.49
N TYR A 380 -16.59 18.91 -15.70
CA TYR A 380 -15.36 19.54 -15.25
C TYR A 380 -14.59 18.64 -14.27
N PHE A 381 -15.30 17.95 -13.36
CA PHE A 381 -14.68 16.97 -12.46
C PHE A 381 -13.91 15.90 -13.22
N TRP A 382 -14.54 15.30 -14.23
CA TRP A 382 -13.91 14.24 -15.02
C TRP A 382 -12.72 14.76 -15.83
N LEU A 383 -12.87 15.92 -16.45
CA LEU A 383 -11.82 16.52 -17.25
C LEU A 383 -10.61 16.91 -16.41
N MET A 384 -10.82 17.54 -15.26
CA MET A 384 -9.73 17.97 -14.38
C MET A 384 -9.01 16.80 -13.73
N ASN A 385 -9.73 15.80 -13.25
CA ASN A 385 -9.15 14.67 -12.53
C ASN A 385 -8.59 13.59 -13.46
N PHE A 386 -9.29 13.24 -14.54
CA PHE A 386 -8.93 12.11 -15.40
C PHE A 386 -8.54 12.51 -16.82
N GLY A 387 -8.86 13.73 -17.25
CA GLY A 387 -8.51 14.27 -18.57
C GLY A 387 -8.97 13.38 -19.72
N ALA A 388 -8.07 13.08 -20.64
CA ALA A 388 -8.35 12.26 -21.83
C ALA A 388 -8.54 10.75 -21.54
N TRP A 389 -8.25 10.28 -20.33
CA TRP A 389 -8.44 8.87 -19.98
C TRP A 389 -9.90 8.43 -20.09
N VAL A 390 -10.84 9.25 -19.63
CA VAL A 390 -12.27 8.91 -19.65
C VAL A 390 -12.81 8.77 -21.06
N PRO A 391 -12.70 9.78 -21.95
CA PRO A 391 -13.19 9.60 -23.33
C PRO A 391 -12.49 8.47 -24.07
N LEU A 392 -11.20 8.24 -23.81
CA LEU A 392 -10.44 7.15 -24.44
C LEU A 392 -10.93 5.77 -23.97
N ILE A 393 -11.21 5.59 -22.67
CA ILE A 393 -11.76 4.35 -22.13
C ILE A 393 -13.18 4.12 -22.65
N ILE A 394 -14.04 5.16 -22.66
CA ILE A 394 -15.40 5.06 -23.22
C ILE A 394 -15.36 4.63 -24.68
N PHE A 395 -14.47 5.24 -25.47
CA PHE A 395 -14.29 4.87 -26.88
C PHE A 395 -13.83 3.42 -27.05
N PHE A 396 -12.86 2.99 -26.25
CA PHE A 396 -12.39 1.59 -26.21
C PHE A 396 -13.53 0.62 -25.88
N LEU A 397 -14.31 0.92 -24.83
CA LEU A 397 -15.46 0.09 -24.43
C LEU A 397 -16.55 0.07 -25.52
N GLY A 398 -16.80 1.19 -26.16
CA GLY A 398 -17.75 1.30 -27.26
C GLY A 398 -17.37 0.43 -28.47
N ILE A 399 -16.10 0.48 -28.89
CA ILE A 399 -15.57 -0.38 -29.98
C ILE A 399 -15.64 -1.86 -29.57
N THR A 400 -15.27 -2.19 -28.32
CA THR A 400 -15.32 -3.57 -27.83
C THR A 400 -16.75 -4.09 -27.83
N ALA A 401 -17.71 -3.32 -27.32
CA ALA A 401 -19.13 -3.67 -27.31
C ALA A 401 -19.70 -3.83 -28.73
N TRP A 402 -19.35 -2.90 -29.64
CA TRP A 402 -19.76 -2.96 -31.04
C TRP A 402 -19.19 -4.20 -31.75
N GLY A 403 -17.90 -4.51 -31.53
CA GLY A 403 -17.27 -5.71 -32.08
C GLY A 403 -17.93 -7.01 -31.59
N ILE A 404 -18.28 -7.07 -30.29
CA ILE A 404 -19.02 -8.20 -29.69
C ILE A 404 -20.42 -8.28 -30.33
N GLY A 405 -21.14 -7.18 -30.44
CA GLY A 405 -22.49 -7.14 -31.01
C GLY A 405 -22.54 -7.64 -32.45
N ASN A 406 -21.58 -7.21 -33.29
CA ASN A 406 -21.48 -7.65 -34.68
C ASN A 406 -21.12 -9.13 -34.80
N ALA A 407 -20.29 -9.64 -33.89
CA ALA A 407 -19.87 -11.04 -33.90
C ALA A 407 -20.87 -11.99 -33.23
N TRP A 408 -21.84 -11.48 -32.48
CA TRP A 408 -22.77 -12.28 -31.65
C TRP A 408 -23.58 -13.31 -32.44
N SER A 409 -23.94 -12.97 -33.68
CA SER A 409 -24.73 -13.84 -34.56
C SER A 409 -23.92 -14.87 -35.33
N ALA A 410 -22.59 -14.86 -35.19
CA ALA A 410 -21.73 -15.82 -35.87
C ALA A 410 -21.85 -17.22 -35.19
N PRO A 411 -21.93 -18.33 -36.00
CA PRO A 411 -22.08 -19.67 -35.45
C PRO A 411 -20.98 -20.07 -34.45
N ASP A 412 -19.76 -19.57 -34.68
CA ASP A 412 -18.57 -19.88 -33.85
C ASP A 412 -18.17 -18.72 -32.92
N PHE A 413 -19.11 -17.87 -32.56
CA PHE A 413 -18.83 -16.73 -31.70
C PHE A 413 -18.21 -17.17 -30.37
N LYS A 414 -17.03 -16.63 -30.10
CA LYS A 414 -16.38 -16.71 -28.78
C LYS A 414 -16.14 -15.30 -28.24
N LEU A 415 -16.46 -15.08 -26.98
CA LEU A 415 -16.16 -13.80 -26.33
C LEU A 415 -14.64 -13.51 -26.37
N PRO A 416 -14.23 -12.24 -26.61
CA PRO A 416 -12.81 -11.89 -26.54
C PRO A 416 -12.18 -12.35 -25.22
N SER A 417 -11.05 -13.03 -25.30
CA SER A 417 -10.38 -13.63 -24.15
C SER A 417 -10.04 -12.62 -23.02
N GLY A 418 -9.91 -11.32 -23.35
CA GLY A 418 -9.67 -10.24 -22.39
C GLY A 418 -10.92 -9.73 -21.67
N ILE A 419 -12.13 -10.16 -22.07
CA ILE A 419 -13.39 -9.58 -21.58
C ILE A 419 -13.55 -9.67 -20.06
N ALA A 420 -13.09 -10.76 -19.44
CA ALA A 420 -13.16 -10.94 -18.00
C ALA A 420 -12.37 -9.87 -17.22
N PHE A 421 -11.21 -9.47 -17.74
CA PHE A 421 -10.41 -8.39 -17.13
C PHE A 421 -11.06 -7.02 -17.33
N VAL A 422 -11.60 -6.76 -18.51
CA VAL A 422 -12.31 -5.51 -18.82
C VAL A 422 -13.57 -5.39 -17.96
N ALA A 423 -14.36 -6.47 -17.85
CA ALA A 423 -15.52 -6.53 -16.95
C ALA A 423 -15.11 -6.35 -15.47
N GLY A 424 -14.01 -6.97 -15.04
CA GLY A 424 -13.44 -6.77 -13.72
C GLY A 424 -13.04 -5.32 -13.46
N ALA A 425 -12.39 -4.67 -14.42
CA ALA A 425 -12.04 -3.25 -14.30
C ALA A 425 -13.27 -2.36 -14.16
N ILE A 426 -14.32 -2.61 -14.97
CA ILE A 426 -15.60 -1.89 -14.87
C ILE A 426 -16.24 -2.12 -13.50
N ALA A 427 -16.33 -3.37 -13.04
CA ALA A 427 -16.93 -3.71 -11.74
C ALA A 427 -16.18 -3.06 -10.57
N ILE A 428 -14.85 -3.07 -10.59
CA ILE A 428 -14.01 -2.41 -9.58
C ILE A 428 -14.23 -0.90 -9.59
N PHE A 429 -14.27 -0.29 -10.79
CA PHE A 429 -14.53 1.14 -10.92
C PHE A 429 -15.91 1.50 -10.37
N LEU A 430 -16.94 0.76 -10.76
CA LEU A 430 -18.32 0.98 -10.27
C LEU A 430 -18.41 0.79 -8.75
N LEU A 431 -17.76 -0.23 -8.19
CA LEU A 431 -17.72 -0.41 -6.74
C LEU A 431 -17.10 0.81 -6.05
N GLY A 432 -15.92 1.26 -6.49
CA GLY A 432 -15.24 2.41 -5.89
C GLY A 432 -15.97 3.75 -6.10
N TYR A 433 -16.76 3.87 -7.16
CA TYR A 433 -17.51 5.08 -7.48
C TYR A 433 -18.89 5.15 -6.80
N LEU A 434 -19.53 4.00 -6.57
CA LEU A 434 -20.90 3.91 -6.07
C LEU A 434 -21.01 3.56 -4.59
N VAL A 435 -19.97 2.94 -4.01
CA VAL A 435 -19.99 2.42 -2.64
C VAL A 435 -18.83 3.04 -1.84
N LYS A 436 -19.16 3.72 -0.75
CA LYS A 436 -18.15 4.17 0.21
C LYS A 436 -17.57 2.96 0.94
N MET A 437 -16.25 2.84 0.98
CA MET A 437 -15.54 1.69 1.56
C MET A 437 -14.66 2.06 2.75
N ALA A 438 -14.48 3.33 3.03
CA ALA A 438 -13.70 3.85 4.15
C ALA A 438 -14.39 5.08 4.76
N PRO A 439 -14.12 5.44 6.03
CA PRO A 439 -14.65 6.66 6.63
C PRO A 439 -14.35 7.91 5.81
N TRP A 440 -13.16 8.01 5.22
CA TRP A 440 -12.83 9.04 4.26
C TRP A 440 -13.14 8.59 2.83
N GLU A 441 -14.06 9.26 2.18
CA GLU A 441 -14.55 8.91 0.83
C GLU A 441 -13.41 8.85 -0.22
N TRP A 442 -12.43 9.72 -0.08
CA TRP A 442 -11.27 9.75 -0.98
C TRP A 442 -10.49 8.42 -0.98
N ASP A 443 -10.49 7.68 0.11
CA ASP A 443 -9.78 6.41 0.24
C ASP A 443 -10.24 5.33 -0.76
N ASN A 444 -11.41 5.49 -1.38
CA ASN A 444 -11.84 4.66 -2.48
C ASN A 444 -10.89 4.72 -3.70
N ILE A 445 -10.02 5.73 -3.79
CA ILE A 445 -8.96 5.77 -4.82
C ILE A 445 -8.11 4.50 -4.78
N LYS A 446 -7.91 3.91 -3.60
CA LYS A 446 -7.12 2.69 -3.38
C LYS A 446 -7.67 1.47 -4.13
N ILE A 447 -8.97 1.45 -4.45
CA ILE A 447 -9.58 0.42 -5.28
C ILE A 447 -9.75 0.87 -6.73
N ILE A 448 -10.13 2.13 -6.98
CA ILE A 448 -10.34 2.69 -8.32
C ILE A 448 -9.06 2.59 -9.17
N VAL A 449 -7.89 2.78 -8.56
CA VAL A 449 -6.58 2.63 -9.22
C VAL A 449 -6.37 1.22 -9.78
N TRP A 450 -6.95 0.18 -9.18
CA TRP A 450 -6.88 -1.17 -9.74
C TRP A 450 -7.66 -1.30 -11.04
N ALA A 451 -8.83 -0.65 -11.17
CA ALA A 451 -9.54 -0.59 -12.45
C ALA A 451 -8.67 0.04 -13.54
N TYR A 452 -7.98 1.13 -13.19
CA TYR A 452 -7.03 1.80 -14.07
C TYR A 452 -5.88 0.87 -14.51
N PHE A 453 -5.19 0.20 -13.57
CA PHE A 453 -4.09 -0.71 -13.94
C PHE A 453 -4.56 -1.90 -14.77
N ILE A 454 -5.71 -2.47 -14.46
CA ILE A 454 -6.23 -3.65 -15.16
C ILE A 454 -6.52 -3.35 -16.61
N ILE A 455 -7.08 -2.17 -16.93
CA ILE A 455 -7.45 -1.80 -18.30
C ILE A 455 -6.26 -1.46 -19.21
N LEU A 456 -5.11 -1.03 -18.64
CA LEU A 456 -3.97 -0.52 -19.41
C LEU A 456 -3.46 -1.42 -20.54
N PRO A 457 -3.20 -2.74 -20.34
CA PRO A 457 -2.67 -3.58 -21.40
C PRO A 457 -3.67 -3.77 -22.55
N PHE A 458 -4.96 -3.78 -22.25
CA PHE A 458 -6.02 -3.92 -23.27
C PHE A 458 -6.18 -2.61 -24.04
N LEU A 459 -6.22 -1.48 -23.36
CA LEU A 459 -6.27 -0.16 -23.98
C LEU A 459 -5.08 0.07 -24.92
N TRP A 460 -3.87 -0.33 -24.46
CA TRP A 460 -2.69 -0.21 -25.32
C TRP A 460 -2.72 -1.18 -26.49
N LYS A 461 -2.88 -2.48 -26.21
CA LYS A 461 -2.75 -3.53 -27.22
C LYS A 461 -3.89 -3.50 -28.24
N ASP A 462 -5.13 -3.32 -27.77
CA ASP A 462 -6.31 -3.52 -28.58
C ASP A 462 -6.85 -2.21 -29.20
N LEU A 463 -6.30 -1.04 -28.80
CA LEU A 463 -6.66 0.26 -29.35
C LEU A 463 -5.44 1.09 -29.80
N ILE A 464 -4.65 1.61 -28.84
CA ILE A 464 -3.64 2.65 -29.12
C ILE A 464 -2.53 2.13 -30.03
N ALA A 465 -2.09 0.88 -29.87
CA ALA A 465 -0.99 0.31 -30.64
C ALA A 465 -1.30 0.20 -32.14
N HIS A 466 -2.57 0.20 -32.53
CA HIS A 466 -3.01 0.13 -33.93
C HIS A 466 -3.01 1.49 -34.64
N TRP A 467 -2.90 2.59 -33.90
CA TRP A 467 -2.91 3.92 -34.47
C TRP A 467 -1.57 4.31 -35.11
N PRO A 468 -1.57 5.24 -36.07
CA PRO A 468 -0.35 5.79 -36.65
C PRO A 468 0.56 6.37 -35.55
N MET A 469 1.88 6.30 -35.74
CA MET A 469 2.86 6.69 -34.71
C MET A 469 2.67 8.11 -34.19
N ALA A 470 2.38 9.07 -35.09
CA ALA A 470 2.16 10.47 -34.70
C ALA A 470 0.95 10.62 -33.76
N LEU A 471 -0.16 9.91 -34.05
CA LEU A 471 -1.36 9.93 -33.21
C LEU A 471 -1.09 9.24 -31.87
N ARG A 472 -0.37 8.10 -31.85
CA ARG A 472 0.06 7.45 -30.60
C ARG A 472 0.88 8.38 -29.72
N ALA A 473 1.85 9.07 -30.31
CA ALA A 473 2.70 10.02 -29.59
C ALA A 473 1.87 11.18 -29.03
N ALA A 474 1.01 11.78 -29.84
CA ALA A 474 0.13 12.87 -29.42
C ALA A 474 -0.78 12.46 -28.25
N VAL A 475 -1.42 11.28 -28.35
CA VAL A 475 -2.27 10.77 -27.26
C VAL A 475 -1.45 10.50 -26.00
N CYS A 476 -0.27 9.89 -26.10
CA CYS A 476 0.61 9.69 -24.93
C CYS A 476 1.01 11.03 -24.27
N VAL A 477 1.32 12.06 -25.07
CA VAL A 477 1.59 13.40 -24.52
C VAL A 477 0.39 13.93 -23.75
N VAL A 478 -0.81 13.87 -24.33
CA VAL A 478 -2.03 14.34 -23.68
C VAL A 478 -2.34 13.56 -22.41
N LEU A 479 -2.14 12.24 -22.39
CA LEU A 479 -2.39 11.40 -21.22
C LEU A 479 -1.40 11.63 -20.09
N PHE A 480 -0.16 11.98 -20.39
CA PHE A 480 0.94 11.95 -19.42
C PHE A 480 1.49 13.33 -19.03
N ALA A 481 1.22 14.39 -19.79
CA ALA A 481 1.82 15.71 -19.56
C ALA A 481 1.51 16.28 -18.16
N SER A 482 0.24 16.22 -17.73
CA SER A 482 -0.18 16.71 -16.42
C SER A 482 0.48 15.95 -15.26
N GLY A 483 0.51 14.63 -15.34
CA GLY A 483 1.16 13.78 -14.35
C GLY A 483 2.69 13.95 -14.33
N PHE A 484 3.31 14.20 -15.50
CA PHE A 484 4.72 14.53 -15.59
C PHE A 484 5.04 15.82 -14.81
N ILE A 485 4.27 16.87 -15.00
CA ILE A 485 4.41 18.15 -14.29
C ILE A 485 4.27 17.91 -12.77
N SER A 486 3.24 17.21 -12.34
CA SER A 486 3.02 16.90 -10.92
C SER A 486 4.15 16.08 -10.31
N LEU A 487 4.60 15.03 -11.01
CA LEU A 487 5.68 14.18 -10.52
C LEU A 487 6.96 15.00 -10.28
N PHE A 488 7.40 15.76 -11.28
CA PHE A 488 8.63 16.53 -11.16
C PHE A 488 8.50 17.68 -10.16
N GLY A 489 7.32 18.32 -10.06
CA GLY A 489 7.03 19.28 -8.99
C GLY A 489 7.11 18.65 -7.59
N GLY A 490 6.65 17.41 -7.43
CA GLY A 490 6.75 16.67 -6.16
C GLY A 490 8.15 16.19 -5.81
N LEU A 491 9.00 15.95 -6.81
CA LEU A 491 10.39 15.49 -6.63
C LEU A 491 11.41 16.63 -6.48
N GLU A 492 10.98 17.87 -6.48
CA GLU A 492 11.87 19.03 -6.39
C GLU A 492 12.92 18.90 -5.27
N ALA A 493 14.18 19.10 -5.62
CA ALA A 493 15.31 18.90 -4.70
C ALA A 493 15.47 20.02 -3.67
N ASN A 494 14.97 21.22 -3.99
CA ASN A 494 15.10 22.41 -3.14
C ASN A 494 14.08 22.44 -1.99
N LYS A 495 13.18 21.48 -1.88
CA LYS A 495 12.25 21.40 -0.75
C LYS A 495 13.01 21.10 0.54
N VAL A 496 12.89 22.02 1.49
CA VAL A 496 13.52 21.93 2.83
C VAL A 496 13.01 20.70 3.62
N GLY A 497 11.92 20.10 3.18
CA GLY A 497 11.24 19.02 3.90
C GLY A 497 10.37 19.53 5.04
N PHE A 498 9.74 18.58 5.75
CA PHE A 498 8.78 18.86 6.82
C PHE A 498 9.25 18.18 8.09
N GLY A 499 9.31 18.94 9.20
CA GLY A 499 9.76 18.46 10.50
C GLY A 499 8.88 17.34 11.03
N LEU A 500 9.50 16.25 11.42
CA LEU A 500 8.83 15.10 12.04
C LEU A 500 9.08 15.05 13.54
N ALA A 501 10.34 15.15 13.97
CA ALA A 501 10.73 15.07 15.37
C ALA A 501 12.11 15.68 15.62
N ASP A 502 12.36 16.11 16.87
CA ASP A 502 13.71 16.42 17.35
C ASP A 502 14.43 15.10 17.67
N ARG A 503 15.61 14.90 17.10
CA ARG A 503 16.40 13.68 17.26
C ARG A 503 16.88 13.48 18.68
N ALA A 504 17.40 14.54 19.32
CA ALA A 504 17.94 14.44 20.66
C ALA A 504 16.83 14.12 21.67
N GLU A 505 15.66 14.76 21.54
CA GLU A 505 14.49 14.44 22.33
C GLU A 505 14.07 12.99 22.13
N LEU A 506 13.98 12.53 20.89
CA LEU A 506 13.57 11.16 20.55
C LEU A 506 14.53 10.12 21.14
N ASP A 507 15.83 10.36 21.09
CA ASP A 507 16.86 9.46 21.62
C ASP A 507 16.78 9.37 23.15
N VAL A 508 16.64 10.51 23.85
CA VAL A 508 16.56 10.55 25.31
C VAL A 508 15.26 9.93 25.81
N VAL A 509 14.13 10.25 25.20
CA VAL A 509 12.84 9.59 25.52
C VAL A 509 12.94 8.09 25.25
N GLY A 510 13.56 7.68 24.14
CA GLY A 510 13.79 6.27 23.81
C GLY A 510 14.59 5.53 24.90
N MET A 511 15.64 6.13 25.45
CA MET A 511 16.39 5.57 26.57
C MET A 511 15.55 5.43 27.83
N ALA A 512 14.73 6.45 28.13
CA ALA A 512 13.87 6.45 29.32
C ALA A 512 12.79 5.36 29.25
N VAL A 513 12.12 5.19 28.10
CA VAL A 513 11.02 4.23 27.96
C VAL A 513 11.47 2.80 27.73
N ARG A 514 12.70 2.57 27.28
CA ARG A 514 13.21 1.20 26.95
C ARG A 514 13.13 0.24 28.13
N LYS A 515 13.26 0.74 29.36
CA LYS A 515 13.22 -0.05 30.59
C LYS A 515 11.80 -0.35 31.08
N LEU A 516 10.78 0.27 30.49
CA LEU A 516 9.40 0.09 30.88
C LEU A 516 8.77 -1.07 30.12
N PRO A 517 7.75 -1.75 30.69
CA PRO A 517 7.07 -2.85 30.01
C PRO A 517 6.56 -2.43 28.62
N PRO A 518 6.77 -3.22 27.58
CA PRO A 518 6.36 -2.85 26.21
C PRO A 518 4.84 -2.71 26.08
N GLU A 519 4.07 -3.47 26.89
CA GLU A 519 2.61 -3.46 26.89
C GLU A 519 2.01 -2.26 27.63
N ALA A 520 2.82 -1.52 28.39
CA ALA A 520 2.33 -0.40 29.18
C ALA A 520 1.84 0.76 28.31
N ARG A 521 0.71 1.34 28.71
CA ARG A 521 0.04 2.43 28.00
C ARG A 521 0.31 3.77 28.72
N PHE A 522 0.48 4.82 27.91
CA PHE A 522 0.78 6.17 28.37
C PHE A 522 -0.40 7.12 28.11
N ALA A 523 -0.73 7.94 29.10
CA ALA A 523 -1.47 9.18 28.86
C ALA A 523 -0.49 10.21 28.32
N ALA A 524 -0.81 10.78 27.14
CA ALA A 524 0.02 11.75 26.42
C ALA A 524 -0.87 12.59 25.50
N PHE A 525 -0.38 13.74 25.03
CA PHE A 525 -1.10 14.57 24.06
C PHE A 525 -1.29 13.83 22.72
N PRO A 526 -2.51 13.83 22.13
CA PRO A 526 -2.82 13.04 20.96
C PRO A 526 -2.34 13.71 19.65
N THR A 527 -1.08 13.51 19.31
CA THR A 527 -0.50 13.94 18.04
C THR A 527 0.08 12.76 17.26
N TYR A 528 0.29 12.93 15.93
CA TYR A 528 0.82 11.87 15.05
C TYR A 528 2.30 11.58 15.30
N ASN A 529 3.08 12.57 15.71
CA ASN A 529 4.54 12.50 15.85
C ASN A 529 5.02 12.49 17.31
N HIS A 530 4.16 12.10 18.25
CA HIS A 530 4.54 12.02 19.67
C HIS A 530 5.75 11.10 19.85
N PRO A 531 6.81 11.50 20.62
CA PRO A 531 8.02 10.70 20.77
C PRO A 531 7.76 9.28 21.31
N LEU A 532 6.74 9.08 22.14
CA LEU A 532 6.32 7.75 22.61
C LEU A 532 5.88 6.86 21.44
N LEU A 533 5.06 7.37 20.51
CA LEU A 533 4.60 6.63 19.33
C LEU A 533 5.77 6.31 18.41
N LEU A 534 6.64 7.28 18.16
CA LEU A 534 7.83 7.08 17.34
C LEU A 534 8.84 6.10 17.98
N GLN A 535 8.72 5.80 19.27
CA GLN A 535 9.43 4.74 19.99
C GLN A 535 8.59 3.43 20.12
N GLY A 536 7.44 3.34 19.45
CA GLY A 536 6.57 2.16 19.45
C GLY A 536 5.86 1.89 20.78
N ARG A 537 5.65 2.93 21.59
CA ARG A 537 4.94 2.82 22.88
C ARG A 537 3.45 3.08 22.69
N LYS A 538 2.62 2.39 23.45
CA LYS A 538 1.16 2.55 23.39
C LYS A 538 0.74 3.83 24.10
N VAL A 539 -0.13 4.61 23.48
CA VAL A 539 -0.79 5.77 24.10
C VAL A 539 -2.28 5.50 24.29
N VAL A 540 -2.92 6.24 25.18
CA VAL A 540 -4.37 6.16 25.41
C VAL A 540 -5.13 6.52 24.14
N LEU A 541 -4.68 7.60 23.49
CA LEU A 541 -5.29 8.16 22.28
C LEU A 541 -4.18 8.80 21.45
N GLY A 542 -4.04 8.36 20.22
CA GLY A 542 -3.14 8.93 19.23
C GLY A 542 -3.82 10.04 18.41
N TYR A 543 -3.26 10.35 17.25
CA TYR A 543 -3.77 11.42 16.40
C TYR A 543 -5.23 11.16 15.96
N PRO A 544 -6.15 12.11 16.22
CA PRO A 544 -7.58 11.95 15.90
C PRO A 544 -7.86 11.62 14.43
N GLY A 545 -7.07 12.15 13.49
CA GLY A 545 -7.22 11.85 12.07
C GLY A 545 -7.00 10.36 11.74
N HIS A 546 -6.01 9.71 12.36
CA HIS A 546 -5.80 8.27 12.18
C HIS A 546 -6.94 7.45 12.78
N LEU A 547 -7.44 7.85 13.95
CA LEU A 547 -8.54 7.16 14.62
C LEU A 547 -9.83 7.27 13.80
N TRP A 548 -10.12 8.46 13.28
CA TRP A 548 -11.26 8.68 12.42
C TRP A 548 -11.19 7.83 11.14
N THR A 549 -10.03 7.77 10.47
CA THR A 549 -9.87 6.95 9.24
C THR A 549 -9.96 5.46 9.51
N GLN A 550 -9.71 5.01 10.76
CA GLN A 550 -9.90 3.62 11.20
C GLN A 550 -11.30 3.33 11.76
N GLY A 551 -12.21 4.32 11.72
CA GLY A 551 -13.60 4.17 12.13
C GLY A 551 -13.81 4.13 13.64
N PHE A 552 -12.94 4.75 14.45
CA PHE A 552 -13.12 4.86 15.89
C PHE A 552 -13.99 6.07 16.26
N ASP A 553 -14.92 5.86 17.19
CA ASP A 553 -15.53 6.94 17.95
C ASP A 553 -14.62 7.29 19.13
N TYR A 554 -13.71 8.23 18.92
CA TYR A 554 -12.68 8.60 19.89
C TYR A 554 -13.10 9.76 20.82
N GLY A 555 -14.19 10.46 20.53
CA GLY A 555 -14.64 11.66 21.28
C GLY A 555 -14.71 11.45 22.79
N PRO A 556 -15.44 10.43 23.28
CA PRO A 556 -15.53 10.16 24.72
C PRO A 556 -14.18 9.87 25.40
N THR A 557 -13.27 9.19 24.68
CA THR A 557 -11.91 8.90 25.18
C THR A 557 -11.06 10.16 25.21
N PHE A 558 -11.21 11.03 24.21
CA PHE A 558 -10.51 12.32 24.14
C PHE A 558 -10.90 13.22 25.34
N ASP A 559 -12.19 13.33 25.65
CA ASP A 559 -12.67 14.13 26.77
C ASP A 559 -12.17 13.61 28.12
N LYS A 560 -12.16 12.29 28.33
CA LYS A 560 -11.57 11.69 29.54
C LYS A 560 -10.06 11.94 29.62
N LEU A 561 -9.35 11.81 28.51
CA LEU A 561 -7.91 12.09 28.47
C LEU A 561 -7.62 13.56 28.81
N ARG A 562 -8.40 14.49 28.26
CA ARG A 562 -8.31 15.93 28.60
C ARG A 562 -8.53 16.15 30.09
N THR A 563 -9.59 15.57 30.67
CA THR A 563 -9.89 15.66 32.12
C THR A 563 -8.72 15.14 32.97
N LEU A 564 -8.11 14.03 32.59
CA LEU A 564 -6.90 13.51 33.25
C LEU A 564 -5.75 14.51 33.16
N MET A 565 -5.44 15.00 31.94
CA MET A 565 -4.30 15.89 31.70
C MET A 565 -4.46 17.28 32.34
N GLU A 566 -5.68 17.75 32.54
CA GLU A 566 -5.98 18.97 33.31
C GLU A 566 -5.84 18.78 34.82
N GLY A 567 -5.74 17.54 35.29
CA GLY A 567 -5.54 17.21 36.69
C GLY A 567 -6.79 17.40 37.57
N ALA A 568 -7.94 16.91 37.09
CA ALA A 568 -9.20 16.89 37.83
C ALA A 568 -9.09 16.11 39.15
N ALA A 569 -9.99 16.32 40.08
CA ALA A 569 -9.94 15.70 41.40
C ALA A 569 -9.98 14.16 41.38
N ASP A 570 -10.66 13.59 40.40
CA ASP A 570 -10.83 12.15 40.15
C ASP A 570 -9.79 11.57 39.17
N TRP A 571 -8.69 12.27 38.93
CA TRP A 571 -7.67 11.90 37.96
C TRP A 571 -7.17 10.45 38.08
N LYS A 572 -7.05 9.89 39.30
CA LYS A 572 -6.64 8.48 39.48
C LYS A 572 -7.67 7.50 38.94
N GLN A 573 -8.97 7.77 39.17
CA GLN A 573 -10.04 6.94 38.65
C GLN A 573 -10.10 7.06 37.11
N THR A 574 -9.96 8.27 36.61
CA THR A 574 -9.90 8.55 35.18
C THR A 574 -8.71 7.82 34.51
N ALA A 575 -7.52 7.89 35.09
CA ALA A 575 -6.34 7.16 34.61
C ALA A 575 -6.58 5.65 34.53
N ARG A 576 -7.19 5.05 35.57
CA ARG A 576 -7.57 3.63 35.58
C ARG A 576 -8.58 3.29 34.47
N SER A 577 -9.61 4.13 34.29
CA SER A 577 -10.63 3.94 33.22
C SER A 577 -10.03 4.03 31.82
N LEU A 578 -8.93 4.76 31.66
CA LEU A 578 -8.17 4.91 30.45
C LEU A 578 -7.03 3.87 30.30
N GLN A 579 -6.90 2.93 31.24
CA GLN A 579 -5.81 1.93 31.27
C GLN A 579 -4.42 2.58 31.18
N ALA A 580 -4.30 3.83 31.64
CA ALA A 580 -3.06 4.59 31.61
C ALA A 580 -2.20 4.25 32.82
N ARG A 581 -1.15 3.46 32.64
CA ARG A 581 -0.18 3.18 33.71
C ARG A 581 0.79 4.33 33.91
N TYR A 582 1.24 4.93 32.80
CA TYR A 582 2.18 6.04 32.81
C TYR A 582 1.55 7.32 32.28
N LEU A 583 2.06 8.45 32.74
CA LEU A 583 1.74 9.76 32.19
C LEU A 583 3.03 10.42 31.70
N PHE A 584 3.02 10.86 30.46
CA PHE A 584 4.08 11.67 29.87
C PHE A 584 3.71 13.15 30.00
N TRP A 585 4.64 13.97 30.45
CA TRP A 585 4.45 15.41 30.59
C TRP A 585 5.60 16.17 29.95
N GLY A 586 5.53 16.35 28.64
CA GLY A 586 6.55 17.00 27.82
C GLY A 586 6.12 18.35 27.27
N ARG A 587 6.67 18.69 26.11
CA ARG A 587 6.44 19.96 25.43
C ARG A 587 4.98 20.12 24.99
N GLU A 588 4.44 19.11 24.31
CA GLU A 588 3.08 19.16 23.78
C GLU A 588 2.04 19.27 24.90
N GLU A 589 2.21 18.52 25.99
CA GLU A 589 1.32 18.56 27.13
C GLU A 589 1.33 19.94 27.81
N LYS A 590 2.51 20.52 27.99
CA LYS A 590 2.66 21.85 28.59
C LYS A 590 2.01 22.94 27.74
N MET A 591 2.12 22.84 26.41
CA MET A 591 1.52 23.82 25.49
C MET A 591 -0.01 23.69 25.44
N ASN A 592 -0.54 22.46 25.44
CA ASN A 592 -1.95 22.21 25.24
C ASN A 592 -2.76 22.18 26.55
N TYR A 593 -2.11 21.99 27.72
CA TYR A 593 -2.75 21.99 29.05
C TYR A 593 -2.07 22.98 30.00
N PRO A 594 -1.98 24.29 29.67
CA PRO A 594 -1.25 25.27 30.47
C PRO A 594 -1.86 25.47 31.86
N GLY A 595 -3.17 25.23 32.05
CA GLY A 595 -3.90 25.33 33.30
C GLY A 595 -3.92 24.05 34.16
N SER A 596 -3.17 23.00 33.77
CA SER A 596 -3.19 21.72 34.50
C SER A 596 -2.69 21.85 35.93
N LYS A 597 -3.43 21.23 36.89
CA LYS A 597 -3.07 21.19 38.31
C LYS A 597 -1.96 20.20 38.63
N ARG A 598 -1.64 19.29 37.73
CA ARG A 598 -0.57 18.27 37.76
C ARG A 598 -0.47 17.52 39.11
N PRO A 599 -1.58 16.93 39.63
CA PRO A 599 -1.59 16.28 40.96
C PRO A 599 -0.65 15.07 41.03
N TRP A 600 -0.35 14.44 39.89
CA TRP A 600 0.57 13.29 39.76
C TRP A 600 2.01 13.66 40.14
N GLU A 601 2.45 14.91 39.97
CA GLU A 601 3.81 15.31 40.34
C GLU A 601 4.13 15.06 41.83
N ARG A 602 3.10 15.17 42.67
CA ARG A 602 3.23 14.93 44.14
C ARG A 602 2.80 13.52 44.54
N ALA A 603 1.85 12.94 43.82
CA ALA A 603 1.17 11.71 44.23
C ALA A 603 1.68 10.43 43.57
N SER A 604 2.49 10.55 42.50
CA SER A 604 2.96 9.43 41.71
C SER A 604 4.48 9.36 41.64
N LYS A 605 5.02 8.15 41.46
CA LYS A 605 6.47 7.94 41.35
C LYS A 605 7.01 8.54 40.05
N LEU A 606 8.00 9.42 40.16
CA LEU A 606 8.76 9.91 39.01
C LEU A 606 9.67 8.78 38.47
N ILE A 607 9.51 8.43 37.20
CA ILE A 607 10.28 7.38 36.52
C ILE A 607 11.52 7.96 35.85
N ALA A 608 11.32 9.05 35.09
CA ALA A 608 12.39 9.76 34.40
C ALA A 608 12.00 11.21 34.19
N ALA A 609 13.00 12.09 34.19
CA ALA A 609 12.84 13.50 33.86
C ALA A 609 14.09 14.03 33.13
N GLY A 610 13.90 15.11 32.37
CA GLY A 610 14.94 15.80 31.62
C GLY A 610 14.43 17.08 31.00
N SER A 611 15.22 17.71 30.13
CA SER A 611 14.82 18.88 29.36
C SER A 611 13.58 18.65 28.48
N TRP A 612 13.37 17.43 28.05
CA TRP A 612 12.23 16.98 27.23
C TRP A 612 10.91 16.90 28.01
N GLY A 613 10.96 16.69 29.34
CA GLY A 613 9.79 16.51 30.19
C GLY A 613 9.98 15.46 31.26
N ALA A 614 8.91 14.78 31.67
CA ALA A 614 8.92 13.76 32.70
C ALA A 614 7.93 12.62 32.41
N ILE A 615 8.19 11.46 33.03
CA ILE A 615 7.30 10.29 33.02
C ILE A 615 6.97 9.92 34.48
N TYR A 616 5.68 9.79 34.76
CA TYR A 616 5.15 9.42 36.06
C TYR A 616 4.46 8.04 35.98
N ASP A 617 4.69 7.18 37.00
CA ASP A 617 3.95 5.92 37.17
C ASP A 617 2.70 6.21 38.02
N LEU A 618 1.53 6.15 37.42
CA LEU A 618 0.27 6.53 38.07
C LEU A 618 -0.24 5.46 39.06
N GLU A 619 0.30 4.25 39.01
CA GLU A 619 -0.06 3.16 39.94
C GLU A 619 0.82 3.13 41.20
N SER A 620 2.05 3.63 41.11
CA SER A 620 3.00 3.65 42.23
C SER A 620 2.97 4.98 42.95
N PRO A 621 2.84 5.00 44.31
CA PRO A 621 2.91 6.23 45.07
C PRO A 621 4.29 6.88 44.98
N SER A 622 4.35 8.20 45.16
CA SER A 622 5.61 8.92 45.32
C SER A 622 6.38 8.33 46.50
N GLN A 623 7.67 8.07 46.35
CA GLN A 623 8.53 7.80 47.48
C GLN A 623 8.65 9.13 48.26
N GLU A 624 7.94 9.27 49.35
CA GLU A 624 8.27 10.30 50.33
C GLU A 624 9.74 10.11 50.72
N THR A 625 10.55 11.11 50.46
CA THR A 625 11.87 11.21 51.09
C THR A 625 11.60 11.26 52.57
N SER A 626 11.81 10.15 53.27
CA SER A 626 11.79 10.13 54.73
C SER A 626 12.71 11.25 55.22
N PRO A 627 12.26 12.14 56.10
CA PRO A 627 13.15 13.14 56.67
C PRO A 627 14.35 12.43 57.30
N PRO A 628 15.58 12.98 57.20
CA PRO A 628 16.75 12.37 57.81
C PRO A 628 16.43 12.14 59.31
N ARG A 629 16.60 10.88 59.75
CA ARG A 629 16.49 10.56 61.18
C ARG A 629 17.44 11.50 61.92
N PRO A 630 16.97 12.21 62.95
CA PRO A 630 17.87 12.99 63.77
C PRO A 630 18.92 12.03 64.35
N ASP A 631 20.19 12.38 64.15
CA ASP A 631 21.35 11.68 64.68
C ASP A 631 21.13 11.40 66.18
N GLN A 632 21.04 10.15 66.57
CA GLN A 632 21.30 9.68 67.89
C GLN A 632 22.82 9.67 68.06
N SER A 633 23.36 10.79 68.46
CA SER A 633 24.74 10.85 69.00
C SER A 633 24.81 10.11 70.31
N PRO A 634 25.91 9.36 70.60
CA PRO A 634 26.08 8.54 71.80
C PRO A 634 26.21 9.32 73.07
#